data_fd686f8e8cb57f6848cf80e853bf4f53
#
_entry.id   fd686f8e8cb57f6848cf80e853bf4f53
#
_cell.length_a   1.000
_cell.length_b   1.000
_cell.length_c   1.000
_cell.angle_alpha   90.00
_cell.angle_beta   90.00
_cell.angle_gamma   90.00
#
_symmetry.space_group_name_H-M   'P 1'
#
loop_
_entity.id
_entity.type
_entity.pdbx_description
1 polymer ?
#
loop_
_entity_poly.entity_id
_entity_poly.type
_entity_poly.pdbx_seq_one_letter_code
_entity_poly.pdbx_strand_id
1 'polypeptide(L)'
;DGFLEAHNTGINGGDPAILVDETFGLQVQQKAKEMGIKFAAPVEKSGQKIFDFEYGDNFGEKIKEVNADFVKILVRWNPSDDSETRQVQGEGIKILSEWLDENERKFLLEFLVPATDEQLESVDGDQARYDSEIRPKLAVQVVEEMRERGADPDIWKIEGLDTVEDNENVSKVIKDGGREDVIAVVLGRGANDEKVNEWLRAGSSVDGYK
;
A
#
# COMPACT_ATOMS: atom_id res chain seq x y z
N ASP A 1 19.29 -8.12 9.08
CA ASP A 1 20.69 -8.02 8.60
C ASP A 1 20.78 -7.21 7.31
N GLY A 2 20.06 -7.52 6.21
CA GLY A 2 20.12 -6.80 4.94
C GLY A 2 19.83 -5.31 5.02
N PHE A 3 18.88 -4.87 5.86
CA PHE A 3 18.61 -3.45 6.10
C PHE A 3 19.85 -2.74 6.68
N LEU A 4 20.50 -3.32 7.68
CA LEU A 4 21.70 -2.75 8.31
C LEU A 4 22.88 -2.73 7.35
N GLU A 5 23.01 -3.75 6.52
CA GLU A 5 24.04 -3.81 5.48
C GLU A 5 23.82 -2.72 4.43
N ALA A 6 22.60 -2.58 3.94
CA ALA A 6 22.23 -1.51 3.01
C ALA A 6 22.46 -0.10 3.60
N HIS A 7 22.07 0.11 4.86
CA HIS A 7 22.30 1.38 5.56
C HIS A 7 23.80 1.70 5.70
N ASN A 8 24.63 0.71 6.02
CA ASN A 8 26.07 0.85 6.15
C ASN A 8 26.79 1.09 4.81
N THR A 9 26.21 0.67 3.68
CA THR A 9 26.76 0.89 2.34
C THR A 9 26.43 2.27 1.74
N GLY A 10 25.78 3.13 2.51
CA GLY A 10 25.60 4.53 2.13
C GLY A 10 24.39 4.80 1.27
N ILE A 11 23.28 4.10 1.52
CA ILE A 11 21.97 4.54 0.99
C ILE A 11 21.66 5.89 1.64
N ASN A 12 22.14 6.96 1.02
CA ASN A 12 21.89 8.35 1.38
C ASN A 12 20.59 8.83 0.72
N GLY A 13 19.46 8.36 1.20
CA GLY A 13 18.20 8.76 0.59
C GLY A 13 17.03 8.61 1.55
N GLY A 14 16.78 9.63 2.37
CA GLY A 14 15.62 9.65 3.25
C GLY A 14 15.76 8.76 4.49
N ASP A 15 14.71 8.73 5.29
CA ASP A 15 14.60 7.86 6.47
C ASP A 15 14.10 6.47 6.04
N PRO A 16 14.95 5.45 5.98
CA PRO A 16 14.49 4.12 5.61
C PRO A 16 13.56 3.56 6.68
N ALA A 17 12.55 2.82 6.26
CA ALA A 17 11.62 2.13 7.14
C ALA A 17 11.51 0.65 6.76
N ILE A 18 11.08 -0.19 7.71
CA ILE A 18 10.81 -1.60 7.47
C ILE A 18 9.33 -1.89 7.69
N LEU A 19 8.77 -2.83 6.94
CA LEU A 19 7.44 -3.37 7.18
C LEU A 19 7.58 -4.71 7.90
N VAL A 20 7.01 -4.82 9.10
CA VAL A 20 7.19 -5.99 9.97
C VAL A 20 5.89 -6.40 10.61
N ASP A 21 5.47 -7.63 10.32
CA ASP A 21 4.36 -8.29 10.98
C ASP A 21 4.69 -8.64 12.44
N GLU A 22 3.73 -8.48 13.35
CA GLU A 22 3.94 -8.76 14.78
C GLU A 22 4.06 -10.24 15.06
N THR A 23 3.30 -11.09 14.39
CA THR A 23 3.23 -12.53 14.65
C THR A 23 4.59 -13.20 14.43
N PHE A 24 5.30 -12.79 13.39
CA PHE A 24 6.59 -13.37 13.01
C PHE A 24 7.77 -12.44 13.28
N GLY A 25 7.53 -11.16 13.48
CA GLY A 25 8.57 -10.13 13.53
C GLY A 25 8.68 -9.35 14.83
N LEU A 26 8.05 -9.77 15.94
CA LEU A 26 8.06 -9.03 17.21
C LEU A 26 9.47 -8.62 17.65
N GLN A 27 10.44 -9.54 17.56
CA GLN A 27 11.85 -9.25 17.92
C GLN A 27 12.47 -8.21 16.98
N VAL A 28 12.06 -8.21 15.71
CA VAL A 28 12.55 -7.23 14.72
C VAL A 28 11.94 -5.85 15.00
N GLN A 29 10.66 -5.78 15.37
CA GLN A 29 10.03 -4.51 15.79
C GLN A 29 10.70 -3.94 17.04
N GLN A 30 11.00 -4.79 18.05
CA GLN A 30 11.70 -4.37 19.26
C GLN A 30 13.09 -3.83 18.93
N LYS A 31 13.85 -4.55 18.11
CA LYS A 31 15.18 -4.12 17.67
C LYS A 31 15.13 -2.83 16.85
N ALA A 32 14.12 -2.66 15.98
CA ALA A 32 13.92 -1.43 15.23
C ALA A 32 13.72 -0.23 16.16
N LYS A 33 12.86 -0.37 17.17
CA LYS A 33 12.65 0.67 18.20
C LYS A 33 13.94 1.03 18.94
N GLU A 34 14.70 0.02 19.39
CA GLU A 34 15.99 0.23 20.09
C GLU A 34 17.01 0.97 19.22
N MET A 35 16.97 0.76 17.91
CA MET A 35 17.90 1.36 16.95
C MET A 35 17.36 2.67 16.33
N GLY A 36 16.16 3.11 16.67
CA GLY A 36 15.53 4.28 16.07
C GLY A 36 15.18 4.10 14.58
N ILE A 37 15.00 2.86 14.12
CA ILE A 37 14.58 2.55 12.76
C ILE A 37 13.06 2.63 12.70
N LYS A 38 12.52 3.42 11.77
CA LYS A 38 11.08 3.52 11.53
C LYS A 38 10.53 2.19 11.02
N PHE A 39 9.31 1.86 11.44
CA PHE A 39 8.65 0.66 10.94
C PHE A 39 7.14 0.83 10.75
N ALA A 40 6.61 0.09 9.79
CA ALA A 40 5.19 -0.09 9.56
C ALA A 40 4.74 -1.43 10.15
N ALA A 41 3.54 -1.45 10.74
CA ALA A 41 2.91 -2.68 11.26
C ALA A 41 1.53 -2.87 10.64
N PRO A 42 1.19 -4.10 10.18
CA PRO A 42 -0.13 -4.41 9.66
C PRO A 42 -1.16 -4.51 10.79
N VAL A 43 -2.40 -4.13 10.47
CA VAL A 43 -3.55 -4.27 11.37
C VAL A 43 -4.69 -5.06 10.75
N GLU A 44 -4.54 -5.43 9.48
CA GLU A 44 -5.48 -6.32 8.79
C GLU A 44 -5.22 -7.78 9.10
N LYS A 45 -6.28 -8.61 9.02
CA LYS A 45 -6.16 -10.08 9.02
C LYS A 45 -5.36 -10.55 7.81
N SER A 46 -4.38 -11.41 8.05
CA SER A 46 -3.58 -11.99 6.97
C SER A 46 -4.41 -12.92 6.07
N GLY A 47 -4.16 -12.88 4.75
CA GLY A 47 -4.71 -13.81 3.77
C GLY A 47 -6.20 -13.65 3.43
N GLN A 48 -6.88 -12.65 3.97
CA GLN A 48 -8.31 -12.40 3.72
C GLN A 48 -8.58 -11.86 2.30
N LYS A 49 -9.75 -12.15 1.76
CA LYS A 49 -10.23 -11.59 0.50
C LYS A 49 -10.87 -10.21 0.69
N ILE A 50 -11.65 -10.06 1.75
CA ILE A 50 -12.34 -8.83 2.14
C ILE A 50 -11.63 -8.27 3.37
N PHE A 51 -11.33 -6.98 3.37
CA PHE A 51 -10.65 -6.32 4.48
C PHE A 51 -11.41 -6.51 5.80
N ASP A 52 -10.70 -6.91 6.84
CA ASP A 52 -11.17 -7.01 8.20
C ASP A 52 -9.99 -6.77 9.16
N PHE A 53 -10.26 -6.27 10.35
CA PHE A 53 -9.24 -6.02 11.36
C PHE A 53 -8.81 -7.31 12.06
N GLU A 54 -7.50 -7.51 12.24
CA GLU A 54 -6.95 -8.67 12.99
C GLU A 54 -7.50 -8.73 14.41
N TYR A 55 -7.69 -7.58 15.04
CA TYR A 55 -8.14 -7.47 16.43
C TYR A 55 -9.59 -6.97 16.55
N GLY A 56 -10.37 -6.99 15.46
CA GLY A 56 -11.76 -6.52 15.46
C GLY A 56 -11.89 -5.12 16.05
N ASP A 57 -12.87 -4.90 16.93
CA ASP A 57 -13.13 -3.60 17.54
C ASP A 57 -11.99 -3.09 18.46
N ASN A 58 -11.04 -3.95 18.81
CA ASN A 58 -9.89 -3.57 19.65
C ASN A 58 -8.68 -3.09 18.81
N PHE A 59 -8.82 -2.89 17.50
CA PHE A 59 -7.72 -2.49 16.62
C PHE A 59 -7.01 -1.21 17.13
N GLY A 60 -7.75 -0.23 17.63
CA GLY A 60 -7.20 1.02 18.10
C GLY A 60 -6.29 0.88 19.32
N GLU A 61 -6.68 0.05 20.30
CA GLU A 61 -5.83 -0.25 21.46
C GLU A 61 -4.56 -1.00 21.02
N LYS A 62 -4.69 -1.89 20.06
CA LYS A 62 -3.54 -2.63 19.54
C LYS A 62 -2.57 -1.72 18.78
N ILE A 63 -3.05 -0.78 17.99
CA ILE A 63 -2.21 0.24 17.34
C ILE A 63 -1.42 1.05 18.39
N LYS A 64 -2.06 1.46 19.49
CA LYS A 64 -1.38 2.17 20.58
C LYS A 64 -0.31 1.31 21.26
N GLU A 65 -0.60 0.02 21.49
CA GLU A 65 0.35 -0.93 22.09
C GLU A 65 1.58 -1.14 21.20
N VAL A 66 1.37 -1.45 19.93
CA VAL A 66 2.45 -1.67 18.95
C VAL A 66 3.24 -0.39 18.72
N ASN A 67 2.57 0.75 18.68
CA ASN A 67 3.16 2.07 18.49
C ASN A 67 4.18 2.11 17.34
N ALA A 68 3.76 1.63 16.16
CA ALA A 68 4.50 1.73 14.92
C ALA A 68 4.51 3.16 14.38
N ASP A 69 5.50 3.51 13.57
CA ASP A 69 5.54 4.82 12.88
C ASP A 69 4.45 4.93 11.81
N PHE A 70 4.14 3.80 11.15
CA PHE A 70 3.08 3.71 10.15
C PHE A 70 2.16 2.54 10.45
N VAL A 71 0.86 2.79 10.42
CA VAL A 71 -0.16 1.74 10.48
C VAL A 71 -0.49 1.30 9.07
N LYS A 72 -0.36 0.02 8.76
CA LYS A 72 -0.50 -0.50 7.41
C LYS A 72 -1.73 -1.38 7.29
N ILE A 73 -2.43 -1.27 6.17
CA ILE A 73 -3.38 -2.28 5.71
C ILE A 73 -3.07 -2.69 4.27
N LEU A 74 -3.41 -3.95 3.94
CA LEU A 74 -3.51 -4.45 2.58
C LEU A 74 -4.98 -4.74 2.26
N VAL A 75 -5.44 -4.21 1.14
CA VAL A 75 -6.77 -4.51 0.61
C VAL A 75 -6.69 -5.05 -0.80
N ARG A 76 -7.67 -5.87 -1.17
CA ARG A 76 -7.91 -6.28 -2.55
C ARG A 76 -9.11 -5.52 -3.06
N TRP A 77 -8.91 -4.73 -4.11
CA TRP A 77 -9.94 -3.85 -4.63
C TRP A 77 -9.93 -3.85 -6.15
N ASN A 78 -11.01 -4.29 -6.75
CA ASN A 78 -11.24 -4.08 -8.16
C ASN A 78 -12.53 -3.24 -8.33
N PRO A 79 -12.51 -2.13 -9.08
CA PRO A 79 -13.72 -1.33 -9.35
C PRO A 79 -14.87 -2.13 -9.99
N SER A 80 -14.57 -3.28 -10.60
CA SER A 80 -15.56 -4.20 -11.17
C SER A 80 -16.09 -5.25 -10.19
N ASP A 81 -15.59 -5.31 -8.95
CA ASP A 81 -16.13 -6.19 -7.91
C ASP A 81 -17.56 -5.78 -7.55
N ASP A 82 -18.30 -6.67 -6.89
CA ASP A 82 -19.65 -6.35 -6.45
C ASP A 82 -19.67 -5.15 -5.49
N SER A 83 -20.75 -4.37 -5.56
CA SER A 83 -20.86 -3.11 -4.80
C SER A 83 -20.94 -3.32 -3.30
N GLU A 84 -21.47 -4.46 -2.83
CA GLU A 84 -21.59 -4.77 -1.40
C GLU A 84 -20.21 -5.03 -0.80
N THR A 85 -19.38 -5.84 -1.45
CA THR A 85 -17.98 -6.07 -1.06
C THR A 85 -17.20 -4.75 -0.99
N ARG A 86 -17.30 -3.89 -2.01
CA ARG A 86 -16.62 -2.59 -2.02
C ARG A 86 -17.16 -1.65 -0.94
N GLN A 87 -18.45 -1.71 -0.63
CA GLN A 87 -19.02 -0.92 0.45
C GLN A 87 -18.47 -1.35 1.81
N VAL A 88 -18.51 -2.64 2.12
CA VAL A 88 -18.02 -3.19 3.41
C VAL A 88 -16.54 -2.85 3.61
N GLN A 89 -15.70 -3.07 2.59
CA GLN A 89 -14.28 -2.73 2.68
C GLN A 89 -14.07 -1.21 2.86
N GLY A 90 -14.82 -0.39 2.09
CA GLY A 90 -14.73 1.07 2.17
C GLY A 90 -15.11 1.61 3.55
N GLU A 91 -16.14 1.06 4.19
CA GLU A 91 -16.52 1.40 5.56
C GLU A 91 -15.41 1.09 6.57
N GLY A 92 -14.80 -0.09 6.47
CA GLY A 92 -13.68 -0.47 7.34
C GLY A 92 -12.45 0.42 7.14
N ILE A 93 -12.11 0.75 5.90
CA ILE A 93 -11.00 1.66 5.58
C ILE A 93 -11.28 3.06 6.14
N LYS A 94 -12.50 3.56 5.99
CA LYS A 94 -12.92 4.86 6.52
C LYS A 94 -12.80 4.90 8.04
N ILE A 95 -13.31 3.89 8.75
CA ILE A 95 -13.20 3.78 10.21
C ILE A 95 -11.74 3.86 10.65
N LEU A 96 -10.85 3.13 9.96
CA LEU A 96 -9.42 3.18 10.27
C LEU A 96 -8.84 4.57 10.01
N SER A 97 -9.13 5.16 8.85
CA SER A 97 -8.60 6.45 8.42
C SER A 97 -8.99 7.56 9.41
N GLU A 98 -10.27 7.63 9.79
CA GLU A 98 -10.78 8.59 10.77
C GLU A 98 -10.11 8.38 12.15
N TRP A 99 -9.98 7.13 12.60
CA TRP A 99 -9.33 6.83 13.88
C TRP A 99 -7.85 7.24 13.87
N LEU A 100 -7.12 7.00 12.76
CA LEU A 100 -5.71 7.35 12.63
C LEU A 100 -5.50 8.87 12.64
N ASP A 101 -6.35 9.62 11.95
CA ASP A 101 -6.34 11.08 11.96
C ASP A 101 -6.58 11.63 13.36
N GLU A 102 -7.64 11.18 14.06
CA GLU A 102 -7.95 11.56 15.43
C GLU A 102 -6.85 11.26 16.45
N ASN A 103 -6.02 10.23 16.19
CA ASN A 103 -4.93 9.82 17.07
C ASN A 103 -3.54 10.23 16.55
N GLU A 104 -3.46 11.10 15.54
CA GLU A 104 -2.22 11.63 14.93
C GLU A 104 -1.25 10.50 14.49
N ARG A 105 -1.80 9.45 13.83
CA ARG A 105 -1.04 8.30 13.35
C ARG A 105 -0.91 8.30 11.84
N LYS A 106 0.25 7.87 11.35
CA LYS A 106 0.51 7.79 9.92
C LYS A 106 -0.07 6.51 9.30
N PHE A 107 -0.72 6.67 8.16
CA PHE A 107 -1.43 5.61 7.46
C PHE A 107 -0.70 5.20 6.18
N LEU A 108 -0.39 3.90 6.05
CA LEU A 108 0.10 3.27 4.83
C LEU A 108 -0.97 2.33 4.27
N LEU A 109 -1.56 2.68 3.15
CA LEU A 109 -2.55 1.86 2.46
C LEU A 109 -1.92 1.14 1.28
N GLU A 110 -1.83 -0.18 1.39
CA GLU A 110 -1.40 -1.07 0.32
C GLU A 110 -2.63 -1.67 -0.37
N PHE A 111 -2.68 -1.64 -1.70
CA PHE A 111 -3.74 -2.30 -2.43
C PHE A 111 -3.24 -3.17 -3.57
N LEU A 112 -3.99 -4.26 -3.81
CA LEU A 112 -3.88 -5.13 -4.97
C LEU A 112 -5.13 -4.99 -5.81
N VAL A 113 -4.97 -5.04 -7.15
CA VAL A 113 -6.08 -5.04 -8.10
C VAL A 113 -6.13 -6.41 -8.79
N PRO A 114 -6.71 -7.44 -8.14
CA PRO A 114 -6.85 -8.74 -8.78
C PRO A 114 -7.81 -8.64 -9.97
N ALA A 115 -7.46 -9.31 -11.07
CA ALA A 115 -8.33 -9.34 -12.24
C ALA A 115 -9.64 -10.08 -11.95
N THR A 116 -10.74 -9.63 -12.53
CA THR A 116 -11.97 -10.44 -12.64
C THR A 116 -11.84 -11.43 -13.78
N ASP A 117 -12.71 -12.45 -13.80
CA ASP A 117 -12.73 -13.43 -14.89
C ASP A 117 -12.98 -12.76 -16.25
N GLU A 118 -13.90 -11.78 -16.31
CA GLU A 118 -14.20 -11.04 -17.54
C GLU A 118 -13.00 -10.20 -18.01
N GLN A 119 -12.25 -9.62 -17.09
CA GLN A 119 -11.04 -8.86 -17.41
C GLN A 119 -9.94 -9.77 -17.97
N LEU A 120 -9.75 -10.95 -17.39
CA LEU A 120 -8.82 -11.96 -17.93
C LEU A 120 -9.27 -12.48 -19.28
N GLU A 121 -10.56 -12.79 -19.48
CA GLU A 121 -11.10 -13.21 -20.77
C GLU A 121 -10.87 -12.15 -21.86
N SER A 122 -10.97 -10.87 -21.53
CA SER A 122 -10.75 -9.78 -22.49
C SER A 122 -9.32 -9.69 -23.04
N VAL A 123 -8.36 -10.32 -22.34
CA VAL A 123 -6.95 -10.42 -22.72
C VAL A 123 -6.50 -11.86 -22.99
N ASP A 124 -7.44 -12.72 -23.41
CA ASP A 124 -7.20 -14.12 -23.74
C ASP A 124 -6.61 -14.96 -22.57
N GLY A 125 -6.91 -14.59 -21.32
CA GLY A 125 -6.39 -15.23 -20.11
C GLY A 125 -4.93 -14.86 -19.78
N ASP A 126 -4.35 -13.89 -20.47
CA ASP A 126 -2.96 -13.48 -20.30
C ASP A 126 -2.81 -12.47 -19.15
N GLN A 127 -2.30 -12.93 -18.02
CA GLN A 127 -2.07 -12.09 -16.84
C GLN A 127 -1.09 -10.94 -17.10
N ALA A 128 -0.08 -11.12 -17.95
CA ALA A 128 0.88 -10.06 -18.24
C ALA A 128 0.21 -8.94 -19.06
N ARG A 129 -0.69 -9.29 -19.98
CA ARG A 129 -1.51 -8.31 -20.69
C ARG A 129 -2.49 -7.59 -19.76
N TYR A 130 -3.12 -8.30 -18.84
CA TYR A 130 -3.94 -7.63 -17.81
C TYR A 130 -3.11 -6.61 -17.03
N ASP A 131 -1.93 -7.02 -16.56
CA ASP A 131 -1.05 -6.17 -15.76
C ASP A 131 -0.56 -4.93 -16.51
N SER A 132 -0.36 -5.00 -17.83
CA SER A 132 0.12 -3.88 -18.65
C SER A 132 -0.97 -3.06 -19.35
N GLU A 133 -2.10 -3.69 -19.74
CA GLU A 133 -3.12 -3.03 -20.57
C GLU A 133 -4.34 -2.54 -19.76
N ILE A 134 -4.68 -3.23 -18.64
CA ILE A 134 -5.92 -3.00 -17.89
C ILE A 134 -5.64 -2.45 -16.48
N ARG A 135 -4.80 -3.12 -15.70
CA ARG A 135 -4.55 -2.78 -14.30
C ARG A 135 -4.08 -1.34 -14.05
N PRO A 136 -3.27 -0.69 -14.90
CA PRO A 136 -2.85 0.69 -14.65
C PRO A 136 -4.03 1.67 -14.54
N LYS A 137 -5.03 1.53 -15.41
CA LYS A 137 -6.25 2.36 -15.37
C LYS A 137 -7.11 2.06 -14.16
N LEU A 138 -7.18 0.79 -13.77
CA LEU A 138 -7.89 0.39 -12.56
C LEU A 138 -7.21 0.92 -11.30
N ALA A 139 -5.89 0.99 -11.25
CA ALA A 139 -5.17 1.55 -10.11
C ALA A 139 -5.54 3.03 -9.86
N VAL A 140 -5.69 3.82 -10.92
CA VAL A 140 -6.21 5.20 -10.83
C VAL A 140 -7.62 5.21 -10.21
N GLN A 141 -8.54 4.41 -10.75
CA GLN A 141 -9.92 4.32 -10.26
C GLN A 141 -9.99 3.83 -8.80
N VAL A 142 -9.12 2.91 -8.40
CA VAL A 142 -9.03 2.42 -7.00
C VAL A 142 -8.70 3.57 -6.05
N VAL A 143 -7.70 4.39 -6.39
CA VAL A 143 -7.34 5.56 -5.56
C VAL A 143 -8.52 6.54 -5.48
N GLU A 144 -9.17 6.85 -6.60
CA GLU A 144 -10.33 7.72 -6.64
C GLU A 144 -11.47 7.18 -5.77
N GLU A 145 -11.89 5.92 -5.97
CA GLU A 145 -12.97 5.30 -5.21
C GLU A 145 -12.69 5.20 -3.70
N MET A 146 -11.46 4.85 -3.32
CA MET A 146 -11.09 4.77 -1.91
C MET A 146 -11.12 6.14 -1.24
N ARG A 147 -10.63 7.17 -1.92
CA ARG A 147 -10.69 8.56 -1.43
C ARG A 147 -12.13 9.07 -1.30
N GLU A 148 -12.98 8.82 -2.29
CA GLU A 148 -14.42 9.15 -2.22
C GLU A 148 -15.11 8.48 -1.03
N ARG A 149 -14.61 7.32 -0.60
CA ARG A 149 -15.13 6.59 0.57
C ARG A 149 -14.50 7.02 1.90
N GLY A 150 -13.57 7.97 1.89
CA GLY A 150 -12.97 8.55 3.08
C GLY A 150 -11.61 7.98 3.47
N ALA A 151 -10.95 7.21 2.58
CA ALA A 151 -9.56 6.84 2.81
C ALA A 151 -8.63 8.06 2.64
N ASP A 152 -7.81 8.33 3.64
CA ASP A 152 -6.85 9.43 3.63
C ASP A 152 -5.44 9.00 4.09
N PRO A 153 -4.76 8.12 3.32
CA PRO A 153 -3.43 7.65 3.70
C PRO A 153 -2.35 8.69 3.43
N ASP A 154 -1.29 8.64 4.23
CA ASP A 154 -0.04 9.38 4.00
C ASP A 154 0.82 8.70 2.93
N ILE A 155 0.72 7.38 2.82
CA ILE A 155 1.49 6.56 1.88
C ILE A 155 0.57 5.59 1.16
N TRP A 156 0.58 5.63 -0.17
CA TRP A 156 0.00 4.60 -1.02
C TRP A 156 1.07 3.60 -1.44
N LYS A 157 0.86 2.31 -1.19
CA LYS A 157 1.72 1.24 -1.69
C LYS A 157 1.03 0.52 -2.83
N ILE A 158 1.59 0.63 -4.03
CA ILE A 158 0.93 0.33 -5.30
C ILE A 158 1.73 -0.73 -6.04
N GLU A 159 1.03 -1.72 -6.61
CA GLU A 159 1.65 -2.71 -7.50
C GLU A 159 2.42 -2.02 -8.62
N GLY A 160 3.65 -2.48 -8.87
CA GLY A 160 4.51 -1.88 -9.88
C GLY A 160 3.84 -1.68 -11.24
N LEU A 161 4.04 -0.51 -11.83
CA LEU A 161 3.53 -0.13 -13.15
C LEU A 161 4.70 0.00 -14.12
N ASP A 162 4.50 -0.46 -15.36
CA ASP A 162 5.56 -0.62 -16.33
C ASP A 162 6.04 0.71 -16.93
N THR A 163 5.18 1.72 -17.00
CA THR A 163 5.49 2.98 -17.68
C THR A 163 5.53 4.18 -16.73
N VAL A 164 6.31 5.19 -17.10
CA VAL A 164 6.33 6.48 -16.40
C VAL A 164 4.95 7.13 -16.45
N GLU A 165 4.26 7.09 -17.59
CA GLU A 165 2.93 7.68 -17.80
C GLU A 165 1.89 7.07 -16.84
N ASP A 166 1.88 5.76 -16.64
CA ASP A 166 0.96 5.11 -15.71
C ASP A 166 1.22 5.55 -14.26
N ASN A 167 2.49 5.66 -13.87
CA ASN A 167 2.88 6.16 -12.56
C ASN A 167 2.51 7.65 -12.39
N GLU A 168 2.67 8.49 -13.42
CA GLU A 168 2.22 9.90 -13.42
C GLU A 168 0.71 10.01 -13.23
N ASN A 169 -0.08 9.17 -13.93
CA ASN A 169 -1.53 9.17 -13.79
C ASN A 169 -1.97 8.82 -12.36
N VAL A 170 -1.34 7.84 -11.73
CA VAL A 170 -1.62 7.48 -10.34
C VAL A 170 -1.14 8.57 -9.37
N SER A 171 0.07 9.12 -9.55
CA SER A 171 0.57 10.21 -8.71
C SER A 171 -0.34 11.42 -8.74
N LYS A 172 -0.87 11.77 -9.90
CA LYS A 172 -1.80 12.89 -10.07
C LYS A 172 -3.06 12.73 -9.20
N VAL A 173 -3.69 11.57 -9.19
CA VAL A 173 -4.92 11.36 -8.39
C VAL A 173 -4.63 11.23 -6.90
N ILE A 174 -3.45 10.74 -6.52
CA ILE A 174 -3.00 10.71 -5.12
C ILE A 174 -2.83 12.13 -4.57
N LYS A 175 -2.27 13.04 -5.36
CA LYS A 175 -1.99 14.43 -4.97
C LYS A 175 -3.16 15.40 -5.17
N ASP A 176 -4.20 14.99 -5.88
CA ASP A 176 -5.35 15.83 -6.16
C ASP A 176 -5.98 16.39 -4.86
N GLY A 177 -6.48 17.63 -4.93
CA GLY A 177 -7.10 18.29 -3.77
C GLY A 177 -6.10 18.84 -2.74
N GLY A 178 -4.85 19.14 -3.14
CA GLY A 178 -3.85 19.81 -2.29
C GLY A 178 -3.07 18.87 -1.38
N ARG A 179 -2.95 17.61 -1.75
CA ARG A 179 -2.28 16.54 -0.98
C ARG A 179 -0.83 16.34 -1.43
N GLU A 180 -0.08 17.40 -1.55
CA GLU A 180 1.30 17.38 -2.09
C GLU A 180 2.29 16.54 -1.25
N ASP A 181 2.02 16.36 0.05
CA ASP A 181 2.87 15.61 0.98
C ASP A 181 2.61 14.09 0.95
N VAL A 182 1.54 13.63 0.27
CA VAL A 182 1.23 12.21 0.14
C VAL A 182 2.14 11.59 -0.91
N ILE A 183 2.67 10.41 -0.58
CA ILE A 183 3.61 9.70 -1.44
C ILE A 183 3.09 8.33 -1.89
N ALA A 184 3.66 7.83 -2.98
CA ALA A 184 3.51 6.46 -3.43
C ALA A 184 4.82 5.68 -3.27
N VAL A 185 4.70 4.38 -3.00
CA VAL A 185 5.82 3.42 -3.00
C VAL A 185 5.43 2.20 -3.82
N VAL A 186 6.43 1.60 -4.46
CA VAL A 186 6.21 0.43 -5.34
C VAL A 186 6.11 -0.85 -4.52
N LEU A 187 5.06 -1.64 -4.79
CA LEU A 187 4.90 -3.02 -4.34
C LEU A 187 5.49 -3.98 -5.38
N GLY A 188 6.53 -4.72 -4.99
CA GLY A 188 7.22 -5.67 -5.87
C GLY A 188 6.46 -6.95 -6.20
N ARG A 189 5.37 -7.26 -5.50
CA ARG A 189 4.40 -8.35 -5.80
C ARG A 189 5.01 -9.74 -6.01
N GLY A 190 6.20 -9.99 -5.46
CA GLY A 190 6.91 -11.26 -5.65
C GLY A 190 7.51 -11.46 -7.05
N ALA A 191 7.57 -10.41 -7.87
CA ALA A 191 8.28 -10.43 -9.14
C ALA A 191 9.79 -10.62 -8.93
N ASN A 192 10.50 -11.03 -9.99
CA ASN A 192 11.96 -11.13 -9.94
C ASN A 192 12.62 -9.74 -9.85
N ASP A 193 13.88 -9.72 -9.46
CA ASP A 193 14.65 -8.48 -9.25
C ASP A 193 14.72 -7.60 -10.50
N GLU A 194 14.77 -8.18 -11.69
CA GLU A 194 14.81 -7.43 -12.95
C GLU A 194 13.51 -6.63 -13.14
N LYS A 195 12.35 -7.27 -12.95
CA LYS A 195 11.05 -6.64 -13.09
C LYS A 195 10.81 -5.60 -12.00
N VAL A 196 11.18 -5.89 -10.76
CA VAL A 196 11.10 -4.92 -9.66
C VAL A 196 11.95 -3.69 -9.96
N ASN A 197 13.17 -3.87 -10.47
CA ASN A 197 14.03 -2.76 -10.85
C ASN A 197 13.47 -1.92 -12.02
N GLU A 198 12.75 -2.53 -12.98
CA GLU A 198 12.03 -1.79 -14.02
C GLU A 198 10.97 -0.88 -13.40
N TRP A 199 10.12 -1.41 -12.53
CA TRP A 199 9.07 -0.66 -11.83
C TRP A 199 9.63 0.47 -10.96
N LEU A 200 10.72 0.18 -10.22
CA LEU A 200 11.38 1.20 -9.41
C LEU A 200 11.95 2.35 -10.27
N ARG A 201 12.53 2.05 -11.44
CA ARG A 201 13.01 3.09 -12.37
C ARG A 201 11.86 3.92 -12.95
N ALA A 202 10.75 3.27 -13.33
CA ALA A 202 9.58 3.98 -13.84
C ALA A 202 8.98 4.89 -12.75
N GLY A 203 8.75 4.37 -11.54
CA GLY A 203 8.19 5.14 -10.43
C GLY A 203 9.12 6.26 -9.95
N SER A 204 10.42 5.99 -9.77
CA SER A 204 11.38 7.01 -9.28
C SER A 204 11.57 8.20 -10.21
N SER A 205 11.09 8.13 -11.45
CA SER A 205 11.09 9.23 -12.41
C SER A 205 9.90 10.19 -12.19
N VAL A 206 8.95 9.82 -11.32
CA VAL A 206 7.69 10.55 -11.11
C VAL A 206 7.71 11.25 -9.76
N ASP A 207 7.28 12.51 -9.74
CA ASP A 207 7.11 13.24 -8.50
C ASP A 207 6.01 12.59 -7.65
N GLY A 208 6.30 12.41 -6.34
CA GLY A 208 5.42 11.71 -5.39
C GLY A 208 5.76 10.26 -5.15
N TYR A 209 6.59 9.61 -5.97
CA TYR A 209 7.14 8.29 -5.65
C TYR A 209 8.43 8.39 -4.83
N LYS A 210 8.58 7.47 -3.86
CA LYS A 210 9.75 7.39 -2.97
C LYS A 210 10.26 5.95 -2.88
#